data_6f4be49afca4928aa78f3fa5756bb93a
#
_entry.id   6f4be49afca4928aa78f3fa5756bb93a
#
_cell.length_a   1.000
_cell.length_b   1.000
_cell.length_c   1.000
_cell.angle_alpha   90.00
_cell.angle_beta   90.00
_cell.angle_gamma   90.00
#
_symmetry.space_group_name_H-M   'P 1'
#
loop_
_entity.id
_entity.type
_entity.pdbx_description
1 polymer ?
#
loop_
_entity_poly.entity_id
_entity_poly.type
_entity_poly.pdbx_seq_one_letter_code
_entity_poly.pdbx_strand_id
1 'polypeptide(L)'
;GMDRFDVRKQIEKDLEAAGLLEKTEAYTNKVGYSERTNVVIEPKLSMQWFLKMEHLAQIALEPVMKDDIKFYPAKYKNTYRHWMENIKDWCISRQLWWGHRIPAYFLPEGGYVVAVTDEEALKLAQEKTGNPNLKMTDLRQDEDCLDTWFSSWLWPISLFDGINNPGNEEINYYYPTSDLVTGPDIIFFWVARMIMAGYEYEGKMPFKNVYFTGIVRDKLGRKMSKSL
;
A
#
# COMPACT_ATOMS: atom_id res chain seq x y z
N GLY A 1 0.52 12.27 29.58
CA GLY A 1 0.80 10.89 29.34
C GLY A 1 1.98 10.38 30.12
N MET A 2 1.81 9.23 30.74
CA MET A 2 2.88 8.48 31.41
C MET A 2 3.58 7.60 30.37
N ASP A 3 4.89 7.37 30.51
CA ASP A 3 5.62 6.41 29.66
C ASP A 3 5.00 5.01 29.79
N ARG A 4 4.88 4.30 28.67
CA ARG A 4 4.21 2.99 28.63
C ARG A 4 4.91 1.90 29.47
N PHE A 5 6.21 1.97 29.63
CA PHE A 5 6.94 1.03 30.48
C PHE A 5 6.76 1.33 31.98
N ASP A 6 6.56 2.61 32.32
CA ASP A 6 6.23 3.01 33.67
C ASP A 6 4.78 2.67 34.00
N VAL A 7 3.84 2.82 33.03
CA VAL A 7 2.45 2.37 33.18
C VAL A 7 2.37 0.89 33.54
N ARG A 8 3.18 0.03 32.93
CA ARG A 8 3.18 -1.42 33.22
C ARG A 8 3.53 -1.73 34.68
N LYS A 9 4.43 -0.95 35.25
CA LYS A 9 4.81 -1.09 36.66
C LYS A 9 3.76 -0.49 37.61
N GLN A 10 3.16 0.60 37.17
CA GLN A 10 2.16 1.31 37.98
C GLN A 10 0.84 0.55 38.04
N ILE A 11 0.38 -0.02 36.90
CA ILE A 11 -0.91 -0.73 36.85
C ILE A 11 -0.95 -1.95 37.78
N GLU A 12 0.18 -2.62 37.98
CA GLU A 12 0.27 -3.74 38.93
C GLU A 12 -0.05 -3.28 40.36
N LYS A 13 0.54 -2.15 40.78
CA LYS A 13 0.30 -1.56 42.10
C LYS A 13 -1.15 -1.05 42.26
N ASP A 14 -1.68 -0.46 41.19
CA ASP A 14 -3.05 0.08 41.18
C ASP A 14 -4.08 -1.05 41.28
N LEU A 15 -3.85 -2.17 40.60
CA LEU A 15 -4.69 -3.36 40.66
C LEU A 15 -4.61 -4.04 42.04
N GLU A 16 -3.41 -4.11 42.66
CA GLU A 16 -3.23 -4.62 44.00
C GLU A 16 -3.98 -3.76 45.02
N ALA A 17 -3.80 -2.44 44.96
CA ALA A 17 -4.49 -1.49 45.82
C ALA A 17 -6.02 -1.53 45.70
N ALA A 18 -6.54 -1.83 44.50
CA ALA A 18 -7.94 -2.01 44.23
C ALA A 18 -8.48 -3.40 44.60
N GLY A 19 -7.63 -4.33 45.05
CA GLY A 19 -8.01 -5.72 45.33
C GLY A 19 -8.41 -6.54 44.11
N LEU A 20 -7.94 -6.15 42.94
CA LEU A 20 -8.28 -6.76 41.64
C LEU A 20 -7.13 -7.61 41.10
N LEU A 21 -5.96 -7.59 41.71
CA LEU A 21 -4.81 -8.40 41.31
C LEU A 21 -4.95 -9.79 41.90
N GLU A 22 -5.08 -10.83 41.08
CA GLU A 22 -5.16 -12.22 41.53
C GLU A 22 -3.75 -12.79 41.74
N LYS A 23 -2.87 -12.63 40.74
CA LYS A 23 -1.48 -13.08 40.79
C LYS A 23 -0.62 -12.42 39.75
N THR A 24 0.69 -12.40 39.96
CA THR A 24 1.69 -12.03 38.96
C THR A 24 2.60 -13.25 38.71
N GLU A 25 2.79 -13.62 37.44
CA GLU A 25 3.65 -14.74 37.04
C GLU A 25 4.74 -14.25 36.08
N ALA A 26 5.92 -14.77 36.23
CA ALA A 26 7.01 -14.57 35.27
C ALA A 26 6.65 -15.25 33.94
N TYR A 27 6.64 -14.50 32.87
CA TYR A 27 6.32 -14.98 31.54
C TYR A 27 7.33 -14.48 30.51
N THR A 28 7.77 -15.36 29.61
CA THR A 28 8.67 -14.99 28.51
C THR A 28 7.93 -15.08 27.19
N ASN A 29 7.90 -14.00 26.44
CA ASN A 29 7.29 -13.94 25.13
C ASN A 29 8.21 -13.25 24.10
N LYS A 30 7.88 -13.43 22.82
CA LYS A 30 8.55 -12.70 21.74
C LYS A 30 7.85 -11.36 21.56
N VAL A 31 8.61 -10.27 21.66
CA VAL A 31 8.12 -8.91 21.48
C VAL A 31 8.52 -8.40 20.09
N GLY A 32 7.55 -7.84 19.34
CA GLY A 32 7.82 -7.22 18.05
C GLY A 32 8.50 -5.88 18.22
N TYR A 33 9.45 -5.59 17.31
CA TYR A 33 10.13 -4.29 17.20
C TYR A 33 9.89 -3.69 15.82
N SER A 34 9.81 -2.36 15.77
CA SER A 34 9.80 -1.63 14.51
C SER A 34 11.14 -1.77 13.81
N GLU A 35 11.15 -2.24 12.57
CA GLU A 35 12.37 -2.34 11.75
C GLU A 35 13.04 -0.98 11.49
N ARG A 36 12.28 0.11 11.55
CA ARG A 36 12.76 1.46 11.24
C ARG A 36 13.33 2.19 12.44
N THR A 37 12.75 1.99 13.61
CA THR A 37 13.09 2.76 14.82
C THR A 37 13.67 1.90 15.94
N ASN A 38 13.63 0.58 15.79
CA ASN A 38 14.04 -0.40 16.80
C ASN A 38 13.33 -0.18 18.16
N VAL A 39 12.06 0.26 18.09
CA VAL A 39 11.21 0.46 19.28
C VAL A 39 10.19 -0.64 19.36
N VAL A 40 9.86 -1.08 20.59
CA VAL A 40 8.81 -2.08 20.84
C VAL A 40 7.48 -1.62 20.25
N ILE A 41 6.81 -2.50 19.51
CA ILE A 41 5.50 -2.26 18.90
C ILE A 41 4.40 -2.44 19.95
N GLU A 42 3.46 -1.50 19.98
CA GLU A 42 2.24 -1.62 20.77
C GLU A 42 1.03 -1.72 19.83
N PRO A 43 0.11 -2.67 20.03
CA PRO A 43 -1.13 -2.74 19.26
C PRO A 43 -1.98 -1.49 19.47
N LYS A 44 -2.37 -0.84 18.38
CA LYS A 44 -3.23 0.34 18.39
C LYS A 44 -4.15 0.33 17.17
N LEU A 45 -5.43 0.53 17.38
CA LEU A 45 -6.37 0.79 16.28
C LEU A 45 -6.17 2.22 15.77
N SER A 46 -6.13 2.36 14.46
CA SER A 46 -6.07 3.65 13.77
C SER A 46 -6.86 3.61 12.48
N MET A 47 -7.36 4.76 12.05
CA MET A 47 -8.00 4.88 10.74
C MET A 47 -6.95 4.72 9.67
N GLN A 48 -7.27 3.90 8.65
CA GLN A 48 -6.37 3.62 7.53
C GLN A 48 -7.15 3.65 6.23
N TRP A 49 -6.45 3.95 5.14
CA TRP A 49 -7.00 3.89 3.80
C TRP A 49 -6.83 2.49 3.22
N PHE A 50 -7.94 1.93 2.74
CA PHE A 50 -7.96 0.62 2.09
C PHE A 50 -8.48 0.72 0.66
N LEU A 51 -7.79 0.08 -0.27
CA LEU A 51 -8.26 -0.15 -1.61
C LEU A 51 -8.97 -1.51 -1.67
N LYS A 52 -10.20 -1.54 -2.18
CA LYS A 52 -10.94 -2.78 -2.44
C LYS A 52 -10.30 -3.51 -3.61
N MET A 53 -9.84 -4.74 -3.36
CA MET A 53 -8.99 -5.46 -4.30
C MET A 53 -9.73 -6.54 -5.10
N GLU A 54 -10.93 -6.95 -4.71
CA GLU A 54 -11.64 -8.08 -5.32
C GLU A 54 -11.84 -7.90 -6.82
N HIS A 55 -12.43 -6.78 -7.25
CA HIS A 55 -12.63 -6.47 -8.67
C HIS A 55 -11.31 -6.46 -9.46
N LEU A 56 -10.29 -5.79 -8.92
CA LEU A 56 -8.98 -5.68 -9.54
C LEU A 56 -8.30 -7.05 -9.71
N ALA A 57 -8.47 -7.93 -8.73
CA ALA A 57 -7.97 -9.30 -8.82
C ALA A 57 -8.67 -10.11 -9.89
N GLN A 58 -10.01 -9.99 -10.00
CA GLN A 58 -10.81 -10.69 -11.01
C GLN A 58 -10.36 -10.34 -12.44
N ILE A 59 -10.25 -9.06 -12.76
CA ILE A 59 -9.83 -8.61 -14.10
C ILE A 59 -8.38 -8.98 -14.44
N ALA A 60 -7.51 -9.10 -13.44
CA ALA A 60 -6.09 -9.40 -13.63
C ALA A 60 -5.76 -10.91 -13.60
N LEU A 61 -6.64 -11.76 -13.09
CA LEU A 61 -6.40 -13.21 -12.98
C LEU A 61 -6.45 -13.89 -14.35
N GLU A 62 -7.51 -13.66 -15.09
CA GLU A 62 -7.80 -14.41 -16.33
C GLU A 62 -6.71 -14.25 -17.39
N PRO A 63 -6.16 -13.06 -17.68
CA PRO A 63 -5.12 -12.89 -18.70
C PRO A 63 -3.85 -13.70 -18.45
N VAL A 64 -3.48 -13.86 -17.18
CA VAL A 64 -2.32 -14.69 -16.82
C VAL A 64 -2.65 -16.18 -16.92
N MET A 65 -3.86 -16.58 -16.53
CA MET A 65 -4.28 -17.98 -16.63
C MET A 65 -4.39 -18.46 -18.07
N LYS A 66 -4.83 -17.61 -18.99
CA LYS A 66 -4.96 -17.88 -20.44
C LYS A 66 -3.64 -17.73 -21.24
N ASP A 67 -2.55 -17.31 -20.59
CA ASP A 67 -1.27 -17.01 -21.25
C ASP A 67 -1.29 -15.81 -22.21
N ASP A 68 -2.25 -14.89 -22.04
CA ASP A 68 -2.17 -13.57 -22.67
C ASP A 68 -0.95 -12.80 -22.13
N ILE A 69 -0.70 -12.93 -20.81
CA ILE A 69 0.55 -12.55 -20.15
C ILE A 69 1.27 -13.83 -19.73
N LYS A 70 2.46 -14.05 -20.29
CA LYS A 70 3.23 -15.29 -20.06
C LYS A 70 4.24 -15.14 -18.92
N PHE A 71 4.24 -16.09 -18.00
CA PHE A 71 5.20 -16.17 -16.90
C PHE A 71 6.30 -17.19 -17.17
N TYR A 72 7.55 -16.77 -16.99
CA TYR A 72 8.74 -17.60 -17.12
C TYR A 72 9.56 -17.62 -15.84
N PRO A 73 9.69 -18.82 -15.19
CA PRO A 73 9.07 -20.09 -15.52
C PRO A 73 7.58 -20.13 -15.18
N ALA A 74 6.81 -20.91 -15.95
CA ALA A 74 5.35 -21.02 -15.84
C ALA A 74 4.83 -21.45 -14.45
N LYS A 75 5.66 -22.09 -13.63
CA LYS A 75 5.29 -22.52 -12.26
C LYS A 75 4.77 -21.37 -11.39
N TYR A 76 5.21 -20.15 -11.64
CA TYR A 76 4.77 -18.96 -10.88
C TYR A 76 3.33 -18.54 -11.15
N LYS A 77 2.68 -19.07 -12.20
CA LYS A 77 1.23 -18.91 -12.42
C LYS A 77 0.42 -19.47 -11.23
N ASN A 78 0.87 -20.57 -10.61
CA ASN A 78 0.17 -21.15 -9.46
C ASN A 78 0.26 -20.22 -8.23
N THR A 79 1.43 -19.63 -7.99
CA THR A 79 1.61 -18.65 -6.91
C THR A 79 0.75 -17.40 -7.17
N TYR A 80 0.75 -16.90 -8.40
CA TYR A 80 -0.08 -15.76 -8.81
C TYR A 80 -1.56 -16.05 -8.59
N ARG A 81 -2.07 -17.19 -9.10
CA ARG A 81 -3.46 -17.64 -8.91
C ARG A 81 -3.84 -17.65 -7.45
N HIS A 82 -3.04 -18.31 -6.61
CA HIS A 82 -3.32 -18.43 -5.18
C HIS A 82 -3.49 -17.05 -4.51
N TRP A 83 -2.63 -16.09 -4.82
CA TRP A 83 -2.73 -14.74 -4.29
C TRP A 83 -3.98 -14.01 -4.79
N MET A 84 -4.33 -14.14 -6.06
CA MET A 84 -5.46 -13.45 -6.66
C MET A 84 -6.81 -14.00 -6.16
N GLU A 85 -6.92 -15.32 -6.01
CA GLU A 85 -8.14 -15.97 -5.50
C GLU A 85 -8.38 -15.74 -3.99
N ASN A 86 -7.32 -15.43 -3.23
CA ASN A 86 -7.39 -15.20 -1.79
C ASN A 86 -7.04 -13.75 -1.42
N ILE A 87 -7.26 -12.81 -2.33
CA ILE A 87 -6.85 -11.43 -2.14
C ILE A 87 -7.60 -10.78 -0.97
N LYS A 88 -6.89 -9.90 -0.25
CA LYS A 88 -7.46 -9.04 0.80
C LYS A 88 -7.32 -7.60 0.39
N ASP A 89 -8.18 -6.75 0.93
CA ASP A 89 -8.10 -5.31 0.73
C ASP A 89 -6.72 -4.78 1.11
N TRP A 90 -6.23 -3.87 0.32
CA TRP A 90 -4.89 -3.34 0.45
C TRP A 90 -4.89 -2.06 1.28
N CYS A 91 -4.27 -2.10 2.47
CA CYS A 91 -3.98 -0.90 3.22
C CYS A 91 -2.92 -0.08 2.48
N ILE A 92 -3.31 1.07 1.95
CA ILE A 92 -2.47 1.94 1.12
C ILE A 92 -1.85 3.12 1.89
N SER A 93 -2.26 3.38 3.13
CA SER A 93 -1.70 4.43 3.97
C SER A 93 -0.48 3.98 4.77
N ARG A 94 0.48 4.87 4.93
CA ARG A 94 1.71 4.68 5.71
C ARG A 94 1.98 5.91 6.57
N GLN A 95 2.25 5.71 7.84
CA GLN A 95 2.61 6.75 8.80
C GLN A 95 4.11 7.06 8.65
N LEU A 96 4.48 7.72 7.56
CA LEU A 96 5.85 8.07 7.20
C LEU A 96 5.99 9.57 7.00
N TRP A 97 7.14 10.09 7.37
CA TRP A 97 7.48 11.49 7.11
C TRP A 97 7.74 11.76 5.63
N TRP A 98 8.27 10.80 4.88
CA TRP A 98 8.65 10.94 3.48
C TRP A 98 7.86 9.99 2.60
N GLY A 99 7.25 10.52 1.55
CA GLY A 99 6.49 9.75 0.57
C GLY A 99 5.48 10.62 -0.19
N HIS A 100 4.64 9.99 -0.98
CA HIS A 100 3.52 10.66 -1.66
C HIS A 100 2.40 10.90 -0.65
N ARG A 101 2.21 12.13 -0.22
CA ARG A 101 1.16 12.51 0.72
C ARG A 101 -0.22 12.16 0.16
N ILE A 102 -1.08 11.61 0.98
CA ILE A 102 -2.45 11.25 0.57
C ILE A 102 -3.22 12.52 0.20
N PRO A 103 -3.79 12.61 -1.02
CA PRO A 103 -4.48 13.81 -1.51
C PRO A 103 -5.94 13.86 -1.02
N ALA A 104 -6.18 13.52 0.24
CA ALA A 104 -7.49 13.56 0.88
C ALA A 104 -7.55 14.68 1.91
N TYR A 105 -8.64 15.45 1.86
CA TYR A 105 -8.87 16.60 2.74
C TYR A 105 -10.13 16.34 3.57
N PHE A 106 -9.96 16.25 4.86
CA PHE A 106 -11.05 16.04 5.82
C PHE A 106 -11.85 17.32 6.03
N LEU A 107 -13.16 17.16 6.08
CA LEU A 107 -14.13 18.24 6.28
C LEU A 107 -14.41 18.45 7.77
N PRO A 108 -14.76 19.68 8.22
CA PRO A 108 -15.02 19.98 9.62
C PRO A 108 -16.14 19.13 10.24
N GLU A 109 -17.18 18.86 9.47
CA GLU A 109 -18.36 18.09 9.92
C GLU A 109 -18.25 16.59 9.66
N GLY A 110 -17.09 16.15 9.22
CA GLY A 110 -16.82 14.74 8.85
C GLY A 110 -16.89 14.47 7.35
N GLY A 111 -16.31 13.34 6.96
CA GLY A 111 -16.09 13.02 5.55
C GLY A 111 -14.83 13.66 4.98
N TYR A 112 -14.61 13.48 3.69
CA TYR A 112 -13.42 13.97 2.99
C TYR A 112 -13.72 14.25 1.51
N VAL A 113 -12.84 15.01 0.87
CA VAL A 113 -12.72 15.15 -0.59
C VAL A 113 -11.32 14.74 -1.01
N VAL A 114 -11.17 14.34 -2.27
CA VAL A 114 -9.86 14.00 -2.85
C VAL A 114 -9.60 14.96 -4.01
N ALA A 115 -8.44 15.61 -4.00
CA ALA A 115 -8.11 16.62 -4.99
C ALA A 115 -6.60 16.69 -5.21
N VAL A 116 -6.19 17.14 -6.39
CA VAL A 116 -4.77 17.31 -6.75
C VAL A 116 -4.20 18.61 -6.16
N THR A 117 -5.04 19.66 -6.08
CA THR A 117 -4.65 20.98 -5.57
C THR A 117 -5.54 21.45 -4.43
N ASP A 118 -5.05 22.39 -3.63
CA ASP A 118 -5.81 23.01 -2.54
C ASP A 118 -7.06 23.75 -3.04
N GLU A 119 -6.97 24.40 -4.21
CA GLU A 119 -8.08 25.11 -4.82
C GLU A 119 -9.20 24.16 -5.24
N GLU A 120 -8.82 23.03 -5.85
CA GLU A 120 -9.76 21.97 -6.21
C GLU A 120 -10.40 21.35 -4.95
N ALA A 121 -9.60 21.08 -3.93
CA ALA A 121 -10.06 20.56 -2.65
C ALA A 121 -11.12 21.48 -2.03
N LEU A 122 -10.85 22.78 -1.99
CA LEU A 122 -11.78 23.77 -1.44
C LEU A 122 -13.09 23.81 -2.22
N LYS A 123 -13.03 23.82 -3.56
CA LYS A 123 -14.19 23.80 -4.43
C LYS A 123 -15.05 22.56 -4.19
N LEU A 124 -14.45 21.38 -4.19
CA LEU A 124 -15.15 20.12 -3.93
C LEU A 124 -15.73 20.06 -2.51
N ALA A 125 -15.04 20.63 -1.53
CA ALA A 125 -15.51 20.71 -0.16
C ALA A 125 -16.73 21.62 -0.02
N GLN A 126 -16.71 22.81 -0.65
CA GLN A 126 -17.83 23.74 -0.69
C GLN A 126 -19.07 23.12 -1.37
N GLU A 127 -18.86 22.46 -2.52
CA GLU A 127 -19.93 21.74 -3.23
C GLU A 127 -20.52 20.61 -2.35
N LYS A 128 -19.67 19.80 -1.75
CA LYS A 128 -20.08 18.64 -0.94
C LYS A 128 -20.83 19.04 0.35
N THR A 129 -20.41 20.13 0.99
CA THR A 129 -21.03 20.63 2.23
C THR A 129 -22.20 21.60 1.98
N GLY A 130 -22.34 22.14 0.77
CA GLY A 130 -23.27 23.23 0.48
C GLY A 130 -22.91 24.56 1.13
N ASN A 131 -21.68 24.70 1.65
CA ASN A 131 -21.21 25.88 2.36
C ASN A 131 -20.21 26.69 1.51
N PRO A 132 -20.62 27.77 0.83
CA PRO A 132 -19.73 28.58 0.01
C PRO A 132 -18.73 29.41 0.81
N ASN A 133 -18.90 29.53 2.12
CA ASN A 133 -18.02 30.30 3.00
C ASN A 133 -16.86 29.46 3.59
N LEU A 134 -16.81 28.14 3.29
CA LEU A 134 -15.76 27.27 3.74
C LEU A 134 -14.41 27.78 3.17
N LYS A 135 -13.38 27.76 4.01
CA LYS A 135 -12.01 28.19 3.67
C LYS A 135 -11.07 27.01 3.68
N MET A 136 -9.93 27.14 2.98
CA MET A 136 -8.90 26.11 2.97
C MET A 136 -8.37 25.80 4.38
N THR A 137 -8.33 26.80 5.27
CA THR A 137 -7.93 26.65 6.67
C THR A 137 -8.88 25.76 7.51
N ASP A 138 -10.09 25.54 7.03
CA ASP A 138 -11.07 24.67 7.68
C ASP A 138 -10.91 23.21 7.27
N LEU A 139 -10.14 22.96 6.22
CA LEU A 139 -9.81 21.62 5.73
C LEU A 139 -8.50 21.13 6.34
N ARG A 140 -8.40 19.81 6.56
CA ARG A 140 -7.17 19.17 7.02
C ARG A 140 -6.78 18.06 6.06
N GLN A 141 -5.70 18.31 5.30
CA GLN A 141 -5.16 17.25 4.45
C GLN A 141 -4.61 16.12 5.31
N ASP A 142 -4.78 14.87 4.85
CA ASP A 142 -4.22 13.69 5.50
C ASP A 142 -2.70 13.83 5.63
N GLU A 143 -2.15 13.44 6.78
CA GLU A 143 -0.72 13.53 7.08
C GLU A 143 0.05 12.28 6.64
N ASP A 144 -0.66 11.19 6.36
CA ASP A 144 -0.09 9.92 5.95
C ASP A 144 0.38 9.96 4.48
N CYS A 145 1.26 9.03 4.15
CA CYS A 145 1.75 8.82 2.80
C CYS A 145 1.13 7.56 2.18
N LEU A 146 1.09 7.53 0.85
CA LEU A 146 0.72 6.34 0.11
C LEU A 146 1.83 5.28 0.16
N ASP A 147 1.44 4.01 0.17
CA ASP A 147 2.35 2.88 -0.03
C ASP A 147 3.16 3.07 -1.32
N THR A 148 4.46 2.81 -1.27
CA THR A 148 5.35 2.89 -2.44
C THR A 148 4.82 2.09 -3.63
N TRP A 149 4.22 0.93 -3.38
CA TRP A 149 3.63 0.11 -4.44
C TRP A 149 2.39 0.73 -5.08
N PHE A 150 1.72 1.65 -4.40
CA PHE A 150 0.56 2.36 -4.93
C PHE A 150 0.93 3.43 -5.98
N SER A 151 2.16 3.88 -6.02
CA SER A 151 2.69 4.69 -7.13
C SER A 151 3.39 3.83 -8.17
N SER A 152 4.19 2.84 -7.75
CA SER A 152 4.99 2.02 -8.67
C SER A 152 4.17 1.06 -9.54
N TRP A 153 2.92 0.75 -9.19
CA TRP A 153 2.04 -0.04 -10.05
C TRP A 153 1.64 0.70 -11.33
N LEU A 154 1.76 2.02 -11.35
CA LEU A 154 1.49 2.88 -12.50
C LEU A 154 2.70 3.01 -13.45
N TRP A 155 3.84 2.42 -13.09
CA TRP A 155 5.08 2.63 -13.83
C TRP A 155 4.99 2.37 -15.33
N PRO A 156 4.37 1.30 -15.84
CA PRO A 156 4.25 1.09 -17.28
C PRO A 156 3.48 2.20 -18.01
N ILE A 157 2.60 2.91 -17.32
CA ILE A 157 1.79 4.01 -17.86
C ILE A 157 2.51 5.34 -17.67
N SER A 158 3.00 5.61 -16.46
CA SER A 158 3.61 6.89 -16.10
C SER A 158 4.94 7.15 -16.81
N LEU A 159 5.71 6.09 -17.12
CA LEU A 159 7.02 6.21 -17.76
C LEU A 159 6.93 6.88 -19.14
N PHE A 160 5.82 6.72 -19.83
CA PHE A 160 5.58 7.30 -21.17
C PHE A 160 4.59 8.47 -21.12
N ASP A 161 4.51 9.16 -19.99
CA ASP A 161 3.59 10.27 -19.76
C ASP A 161 2.11 9.95 -20.08
N GLY A 162 1.75 8.67 -19.93
CA GLY A 162 0.40 8.22 -20.27
C GLY A 162 -0.69 8.72 -19.32
N ILE A 163 -0.31 9.20 -18.12
CA ILE A 163 -1.26 9.73 -17.13
C ILE A 163 -1.65 11.17 -17.48
N ASN A 164 -0.68 12.05 -17.72
CA ASN A 164 -0.92 13.47 -17.99
C ASN A 164 -1.25 13.73 -19.48
N ASN A 165 -0.75 12.88 -20.37
CA ASN A 165 -0.92 13.00 -21.81
C ASN A 165 -1.33 11.64 -22.42
N PRO A 166 -2.54 11.14 -22.08
CA PRO A 166 -3.00 9.83 -22.54
C PRO A 166 -3.09 9.78 -24.06
N GLY A 167 -2.68 8.63 -24.64
CA GLY A 167 -2.72 8.42 -26.07
C GLY A 167 -1.62 9.14 -26.88
N ASN A 168 -0.58 9.66 -26.20
CA ASN A 168 0.57 10.23 -26.90
C ASN A 168 1.35 9.16 -27.70
N GLU A 169 2.28 9.60 -28.56
CA GLU A 169 2.98 8.73 -29.48
C GLU A 169 3.82 7.65 -28.76
N GLU A 170 4.49 8.00 -27.66
CA GLU A 170 5.32 7.07 -26.91
C GLU A 170 4.50 5.99 -26.21
N ILE A 171 3.40 6.36 -25.51
CA ILE A 171 2.54 5.36 -24.85
C ILE A 171 1.90 4.43 -25.89
N ASN A 172 1.50 4.93 -27.05
CA ASN A 172 0.93 4.12 -28.12
C ASN A 172 1.95 3.16 -28.74
N TYR A 173 3.22 3.53 -28.73
CA TYR A 173 4.30 2.70 -29.26
C TYR A 173 4.82 1.66 -28.25
N TYR A 174 5.07 2.07 -27.00
CA TYR A 174 5.73 1.24 -26.01
C TYR A 174 4.79 0.43 -25.10
N TYR A 175 3.53 0.82 -24.99
CA TYR A 175 2.57 0.12 -24.15
C TYR A 175 1.58 -0.73 -25.00
N PRO A 176 1.44 -2.05 -24.75
CA PRO A 176 2.13 -2.83 -23.73
C PRO A 176 3.62 -3.05 -24.07
N THR A 177 4.46 -3.10 -23.02
CA THR A 177 5.87 -3.47 -23.20
C THR A 177 6.02 -4.96 -23.53
N SER A 178 7.16 -5.36 -24.07
CA SER A 178 7.39 -6.76 -24.44
C SER A 178 7.65 -7.63 -23.22
N ASP A 179 8.57 -7.20 -22.36
CA ASP A 179 9.10 -8.02 -21.28
C ASP A 179 9.25 -7.25 -19.99
N LEU A 180 8.85 -7.86 -18.88
CA LEU A 180 9.17 -7.46 -17.53
C LEU A 180 10.11 -8.48 -16.91
N VAL A 181 11.26 -8.02 -16.40
CA VAL A 181 12.23 -8.88 -15.70
C VAL A 181 12.28 -8.49 -14.23
N THR A 182 12.01 -9.42 -13.30
CA THR A 182 11.96 -9.13 -11.88
C THR A 182 12.19 -10.38 -11.02
N GLY A 183 12.32 -10.18 -9.70
CA GLY A 183 12.38 -11.27 -8.73
C GLY A 183 11.00 -11.85 -8.39
N PRO A 184 10.89 -13.14 -8.10
CA PRO A 184 9.61 -13.78 -7.77
C PRO A 184 9.04 -13.34 -6.42
N ASP A 185 9.83 -12.75 -5.56
CA ASP A 185 9.43 -12.24 -4.24
C ASP A 185 8.50 -11.02 -4.31
N ILE A 186 8.45 -10.35 -5.47
CA ILE A 186 7.56 -9.21 -5.70
C ILE A 186 6.46 -9.48 -6.74
N ILE A 187 6.14 -10.74 -7.00
CA ILE A 187 5.02 -11.11 -7.88
C ILE A 187 3.74 -10.40 -7.44
N PHE A 188 3.38 -10.52 -6.16
CA PHE A 188 2.17 -9.91 -5.64
C PHE A 188 2.30 -8.40 -5.44
N PHE A 189 3.45 -7.95 -4.93
CA PHE A 189 3.62 -6.54 -4.58
C PHE A 189 3.73 -5.62 -5.79
N TRP A 190 4.25 -6.09 -6.91
CA TRP A 190 4.50 -5.26 -8.08
C TRP A 190 3.89 -5.82 -9.37
N VAL A 191 4.21 -7.06 -9.76
CA VAL A 191 3.75 -7.64 -11.03
C VAL A 191 2.22 -7.67 -11.09
N ALA A 192 1.56 -8.26 -10.10
CA ALA A 192 0.12 -8.36 -10.05
C ALA A 192 -0.55 -6.97 -10.04
N ARG A 193 0.01 -6.03 -9.28
CA ARG A 193 -0.53 -4.68 -9.19
C ARG A 193 -0.39 -3.89 -10.48
N MET A 194 0.72 -4.04 -11.21
CA MET A 194 0.84 -3.45 -12.55
C MET A 194 -0.16 -4.03 -13.53
N ILE A 195 -0.43 -5.34 -13.48
CA ILE A 195 -1.45 -5.99 -14.31
C ILE A 195 -2.84 -5.43 -13.96
N MET A 196 -3.17 -5.31 -12.67
CA MET A 196 -4.42 -4.68 -12.20
C MET A 196 -4.56 -3.27 -12.75
N ALA A 197 -3.56 -2.41 -12.55
CA ALA A 197 -3.57 -1.03 -13.03
C ALA A 197 -3.70 -0.94 -14.56
N GLY A 198 -3.01 -1.83 -15.28
CA GLY A 198 -3.08 -1.88 -16.74
C GLY A 198 -4.49 -2.17 -17.25
N TYR A 199 -5.16 -3.16 -16.68
CA TYR A 199 -6.53 -3.48 -17.08
C TYR A 199 -7.56 -2.46 -16.58
N GLU A 200 -7.38 -1.90 -15.37
CA GLU A 200 -8.30 -0.92 -14.80
C GLU A 200 -8.25 0.41 -15.54
N TYR A 201 -7.06 0.92 -15.86
CA TYR A 201 -6.89 2.27 -16.42
C TYR A 201 -6.73 2.27 -17.94
N GLU A 202 -6.06 1.27 -18.53
CA GLU A 202 -5.78 1.19 -19.96
C GLU A 202 -6.63 0.16 -20.70
N GLY A 203 -7.36 -0.70 -19.98
CA GLY A 203 -8.17 -1.77 -20.55
C GLY A 203 -7.34 -2.88 -21.22
N LYS A 204 -6.03 -2.91 -21.03
CA LYS A 204 -5.12 -3.87 -21.68
C LYS A 204 -3.91 -4.20 -20.80
N MET A 205 -3.22 -5.29 -21.16
CA MET A 205 -2.03 -5.76 -20.44
C MET A 205 -0.91 -4.70 -20.45
N PRO A 206 -0.15 -4.55 -19.33
CA PRO A 206 1.00 -3.64 -19.30
C PRO A 206 2.26 -4.21 -19.96
N PHE A 207 2.40 -5.53 -20.03
CA PHE A 207 3.52 -6.26 -20.65
C PHE A 207 3.05 -7.65 -21.11
N LYS A 208 3.75 -8.23 -22.09
CA LYS A 208 3.41 -9.54 -22.66
C LYS A 208 4.03 -10.70 -21.88
N ASN A 209 5.25 -10.52 -21.40
CA ASN A 209 6.02 -11.58 -20.74
C ASN A 209 6.58 -11.11 -19.40
N VAL A 210 6.65 -12.00 -18.43
CA VAL A 210 7.30 -11.78 -17.14
C VAL A 210 8.36 -12.84 -16.90
N TYR A 211 9.60 -12.43 -16.81
CA TYR A 211 10.74 -13.30 -16.50
C TYR A 211 11.15 -13.14 -15.05
N PHE A 212 11.03 -14.23 -14.28
CA PHE A 212 11.43 -14.26 -12.88
C PHE A 212 12.86 -14.75 -12.73
N THR A 213 13.75 -13.89 -12.26
CA THR A 213 15.17 -14.18 -12.05
C THR A 213 15.47 -14.64 -10.63
N GLY A 214 16.61 -15.27 -10.44
CA GLY A 214 17.13 -15.59 -9.12
C GLY A 214 17.43 -14.32 -8.31
N ILE A 215 17.29 -14.43 -6.99
CA ILE A 215 17.65 -13.36 -6.05
C ILE A 215 19.05 -13.61 -5.54
N VAL A 216 19.90 -12.59 -5.60
CA VAL A 216 21.27 -12.65 -5.08
C VAL A 216 21.22 -12.83 -3.56
N ARG A 217 22.00 -13.82 -3.08
CA ARG A 217 22.11 -14.15 -1.65
C ARG A 217 23.57 -14.09 -1.25
N ASP A 218 23.81 -13.85 0.04
CA ASP A 218 25.14 -13.94 0.62
C ASP A 218 25.58 -15.41 0.77
N LYS A 219 26.81 -15.63 1.24
CA LYS A 219 27.38 -16.96 1.47
C LYS A 219 26.64 -17.78 2.54
N LEU A 220 25.81 -17.15 3.37
CA LEU A 220 24.96 -17.78 4.38
C LEU A 220 23.54 -18.04 3.87
N GLY A 221 23.25 -17.74 2.60
CA GLY A 221 21.94 -17.91 1.98
C GLY A 221 20.94 -16.82 2.30
N ARG A 222 21.33 -15.72 2.94
CA ARG A 222 20.46 -14.60 3.29
C ARG A 222 20.28 -13.70 2.07
N LYS A 223 19.07 -13.21 1.85
CA LYS A 223 18.78 -12.23 0.79
C LYS A 223 19.61 -10.96 1.02
N MET A 224 20.30 -10.50 -0.01
CA MET A 224 21.04 -9.24 0.04
C MET A 224 20.08 -8.07 0.26
N SER A 225 20.41 -7.20 1.21
CA SER A 225 19.67 -5.99 1.52
C SER A 225 20.61 -4.83 1.86
N LYS A 226 20.10 -3.60 1.90
CA LYS A 226 20.91 -2.42 2.26
C LYS A 226 21.40 -2.42 3.70
N SER A 227 20.83 -3.25 4.56
CA SER A 227 21.15 -3.37 5.99
C SER A 227 22.03 -4.57 6.33
N LEU A 228 22.57 -5.27 5.33
CA LEU A 228 23.48 -6.41 5.48
C LEU A 228 24.84 -6.10 4.89
#